data_12ae5268b44d9b80f934b6b7001a2645
#
_entry.id   12ae5268b44d9b80f934b6b7001a2645
#
_cell.length_a   1.000
_cell.length_b   1.000
_cell.length_c   1.000
_cell.angle_alpha   90.00
_cell.angle_beta   90.00
_cell.angle_gamma   90.00
#
_symmetry.space_group_name_H-M   'P 1'
#
loop_
_entity.id
_entity.type
_entity.pdbx_description
1 polymer ?
#
loop_
_entity_poly.entity_id
_entity_poly.type
_entity_poly.pdbx_seq_one_letter_code
_entity_poly.pdbx_strand_id
1 'polypeptide(L)'
;MKLLLDVNALLAWGLDAHPHHDRTRRWLAGLRGGDTALCTTPITELGFLRVAAQPAYARQLADGRRILDSMIRAPGFAHEFLPDDVPGDRLPAWVQTPAQTTDGHLLALAAMHGAKLATLDPGIPGALLIG
;
A
#
# COMPACT_ATOMS: atom_id res chain seq x y z
N MET A 1 -3.08 -15.39 2.31
CA MET A 1 -3.83 -14.13 2.17
C MET A 1 -2.98 -13.14 1.38
N LYS A 2 -3.62 -12.41 0.48
CA LYS A 2 -2.94 -11.35 -0.29
C LYS A 2 -3.39 -10.00 0.22
N LEU A 3 -2.45 -9.10 0.51
CA LEU A 3 -2.72 -7.76 1.01
C LEU A 3 -2.08 -6.73 0.07
N LEU A 4 -2.91 -5.91 -0.55
CA LEU A 4 -2.44 -4.73 -1.30
C LEU A 4 -2.35 -3.57 -0.31
N LEU A 5 -1.14 -3.09 -0.04
CA LEU A 5 -0.95 -1.93 0.82
C LEU A 5 -1.17 -0.66 -0.01
N ASP A 6 -1.96 0.27 0.52
CA ASP A 6 -2.12 1.56 -0.13
C ASP A 6 -0.84 2.41 0.01
N VAL A 7 -0.82 3.57 -0.64
CA VAL A 7 0.38 4.43 -0.64
C VAL A 7 0.80 4.80 0.77
N ASN A 8 -0.14 5.21 1.62
CA ASN A 8 0.17 5.64 2.97
C ASN A 8 0.69 4.49 3.84
N ALA A 9 0.15 3.29 3.65
CA ALA A 9 0.63 2.09 4.34
C ALA A 9 2.06 1.73 3.91
N LEU A 10 2.37 1.83 2.62
CA LEU A 10 3.75 1.63 2.13
C LEU A 10 4.70 2.66 2.72
N LEU A 11 4.30 3.93 2.74
CA LEU A 11 5.11 5.01 3.33
C LEU A 11 5.37 4.75 4.82
N ALA A 12 4.33 4.37 5.56
CA ALA A 12 4.47 4.08 6.98
C ALA A 12 5.40 2.90 7.24
N TRP A 13 5.35 1.88 6.40
CA TRP A 13 6.26 0.74 6.52
C TRP A 13 7.70 1.11 6.18
N GLY A 14 7.91 1.80 5.07
CA GLY A 14 9.24 2.05 4.53
C GLY A 14 9.99 3.22 5.15
N LEU A 15 9.29 4.21 5.70
CA LEU A 15 9.89 5.46 6.19
C LEU A 15 9.79 5.55 7.72
N ASP A 16 10.91 5.48 8.39
CA ASP A 16 10.97 5.55 9.86
C ASP A 16 10.50 6.89 10.43
N ALA A 17 10.53 7.96 9.63
CA ALA A 17 10.01 9.27 10.02
C ALA A 17 8.48 9.38 9.90
N HIS A 18 7.80 8.39 9.31
CA HIS A 18 6.34 8.43 9.19
C HIS A 18 5.68 8.28 10.56
N PRO A 19 4.61 9.06 10.88
CA PRO A 19 3.96 9.01 12.20
C PRO A 19 3.44 7.62 12.59
N HIS A 20 3.08 6.79 11.62
CA HIS A 20 2.54 5.44 11.86
C HIS A 20 3.54 4.33 11.55
N HIS A 21 4.83 4.66 11.46
CA HIS A 21 5.86 3.66 11.14
C HIS A 21 5.87 2.49 12.12
N ASP A 22 5.95 2.77 13.42
CA ASP A 22 6.02 1.72 14.44
C ASP A 22 4.76 0.86 14.48
N ARG A 23 3.59 1.49 14.35
CA ARG A 23 2.31 0.79 14.31
C ARG A 23 2.25 -0.19 13.14
N THR A 24 2.62 0.27 11.95
CA THR A 24 2.60 -0.53 10.73
C THR A 24 3.62 -1.65 10.80
N ARG A 25 4.82 -1.37 11.27
CA ARG A 25 5.87 -2.37 11.42
C ARG A 25 5.46 -3.48 12.39
N ARG A 26 4.87 -3.13 13.51
CA ARG A 26 4.39 -4.13 14.49
C ARG A 26 3.29 -5.00 13.91
N TRP A 27 2.35 -4.39 13.19
CA TRP A 27 1.27 -5.13 12.56
C TRP A 27 1.80 -6.13 11.53
N LEU A 28 2.75 -5.70 10.69
CA LEU A 28 3.39 -6.58 9.71
C LEU A 28 4.22 -7.67 10.39
N ALA A 29 4.89 -7.37 11.49
CA ALA A 29 5.66 -8.37 12.23
C ALA A 29 4.78 -9.53 12.71
N GLY A 30 3.52 -9.26 13.04
CA GLY A 30 2.56 -10.29 13.41
C GLY A 30 2.14 -11.22 12.27
N LEU A 31 2.35 -10.79 11.01
CA LEU A 31 2.03 -11.57 9.82
C LEU A 31 3.25 -12.30 9.24
N ARG A 32 4.45 -11.95 9.69
CA ARG A 32 5.71 -12.48 9.15
C ARG A 32 5.82 -13.99 9.38
N GLY A 33 6.29 -14.69 8.36
CA GLY A 33 6.47 -16.14 8.45
C GLY A 33 5.22 -16.96 8.20
N GLY A 34 4.05 -16.30 8.01
CA GLY A 34 2.82 -16.95 7.57
C GLY A 34 2.73 -17.06 6.05
N ASP A 35 1.53 -17.28 5.56
CA ASP A 35 1.25 -17.42 4.13
C ASP A 35 0.80 -16.11 3.46
N THR A 36 1.02 -14.97 4.11
CA THR A 36 0.62 -13.66 3.58
C THR A 36 1.58 -13.22 2.48
N ALA A 37 1.02 -12.85 1.33
CA ALA A 37 1.73 -12.14 0.28
C ALA A 37 1.41 -10.64 0.38
N LEU A 38 2.44 -9.81 0.30
CA LEU A 38 2.29 -8.37 0.23
C LEU A 38 2.31 -7.96 -1.24
N CYS A 39 1.29 -7.22 -1.65
CA CYS A 39 1.10 -6.86 -3.04
C CYS A 39 1.35 -5.37 -3.25
N THR A 40 1.91 -5.05 -4.42
CA THR A 40 2.02 -3.68 -4.93
C THR A 40 1.42 -3.61 -6.33
N THR A 41 1.12 -2.41 -6.77
CA THR A 41 0.63 -2.13 -8.13
C THR A 41 1.28 -0.83 -8.61
N PRO A 42 1.26 -0.49 -9.90
CA PRO A 42 1.90 0.74 -10.38
C PRO A 42 1.50 1.99 -9.60
N ILE A 43 0.23 2.15 -9.24
CA ILE A 43 -0.24 3.32 -8.50
C ILE A 43 0.42 3.42 -7.13
N THR A 44 0.50 2.31 -6.40
CA THR A 44 1.06 2.33 -5.05
C THR A 44 2.58 2.51 -5.07
N GLU A 45 3.27 1.89 -6.03
CA GLU A 45 4.71 2.06 -6.18
C GLU A 45 5.09 3.48 -6.59
N LEU A 46 4.41 4.03 -7.59
CA LEU A 46 4.67 5.41 -8.03
C LEU A 46 4.29 6.42 -6.95
N GLY A 47 3.19 6.19 -6.25
CA GLY A 47 2.79 7.04 -5.13
C GLY A 47 3.79 7.04 -4.00
N PHE A 48 4.34 5.87 -3.64
CA PHE A 48 5.42 5.76 -2.68
C PHE A 48 6.64 6.57 -3.10
N LEU A 49 7.13 6.36 -4.32
CA LEU A 49 8.32 7.05 -4.81
C LEU A 49 8.15 8.57 -4.82
N ARG A 50 6.98 9.05 -5.27
CA ARG A 50 6.69 10.48 -5.35
C ARG A 50 6.67 11.14 -3.97
N VAL A 51 6.02 10.52 -3.00
CA VAL A 51 5.89 11.10 -1.66
C VAL A 51 7.17 10.94 -0.86
N ALA A 52 7.87 9.82 -0.99
CA ALA A 52 9.15 9.59 -0.30
C ALA A 52 10.23 10.61 -0.71
N ALA A 53 10.15 11.15 -1.92
CA ALA A 53 11.07 12.17 -2.43
C ALA A 53 10.69 13.60 -2.01
N GLN A 54 9.58 13.80 -1.30
CA GLN A 54 9.16 15.14 -0.86
C GLN A 54 10.01 15.66 0.30
N PRO A 55 10.08 17.00 0.48
CA PRO A 55 10.91 17.60 1.53
C PRO A 55 10.62 17.12 2.95
N ALA A 56 9.37 16.71 3.23
CA ALA A 56 8.99 16.20 4.55
C ALA A 56 9.83 14.99 4.98
N TYR A 57 10.30 14.19 4.02
CA TYR A 57 11.14 13.02 4.28
C TYR A 57 12.60 13.24 3.92
N ALA A 58 12.94 14.37 3.32
CA ALA A 58 14.30 14.76 2.91
C ALA A 58 15.01 13.67 2.10
N ARG A 59 14.26 12.95 1.25
CA ARG A 59 14.76 11.82 0.47
C ARG A 59 14.88 12.19 -1.01
N GLN A 60 15.82 11.55 -1.68
CA GLN A 60 15.93 11.62 -3.13
C GLN A 60 15.21 10.44 -3.75
N LEU A 61 14.89 10.52 -5.05
CA LEU A 61 14.23 9.44 -5.77
C LEU A 61 15.02 8.12 -5.70
N ALA A 62 16.35 8.20 -5.78
CA ALA A 62 17.20 7.02 -5.66
C ALA A 62 17.06 6.33 -4.30
N ASP A 63 16.91 7.10 -3.23
CA ASP A 63 16.68 6.56 -1.89
C ASP A 63 15.32 5.86 -1.80
N GLY A 64 14.29 6.48 -2.38
CA GLY A 64 12.96 5.87 -2.44
C GLY A 64 12.96 4.55 -3.18
N ARG A 65 13.68 4.45 -4.28
CA ARG A 65 13.81 3.20 -5.04
C ARG A 65 14.47 2.10 -4.23
N ARG A 66 15.55 2.42 -3.51
CA ARG A 66 16.23 1.44 -2.66
C ARG A 66 15.35 0.94 -1.53
N ILE A 67 14.60 1.85 -0.90
CA ILE A 67 13.69 1.50 0.19
C ILE A 67 12.57 0.60 -0.35
N LEU A 68 11.95 0.96 -1.46
CA LEU A 68 10.89 0.17 -2.06
C LEU A 68 11.38 -1.23 -2.43
N ASP A 69 12.55 -1.34 -3.03
CA ASP A 69 13.15 -2.62 -3.37
C ASP A 69 13.39 -3.48 -2.13
N SER A 70 13.89 -2.88 -1.05
CA SER A 70 14.07 -3.58 0.24
C SER A 70 12.77 -4.08 0.82
N MET A 71 11.69 -3.31 0.69
CA MET A 71 10.37 -3.72 1.16
C MET A 71 9.83 -4.91 0.36
N ILE A 72 9.95 -4.85 -0.95
CA ILE A 72 9.52 -5.91 -1.87
C ILE A 72 10.26 -7.22 -1.57
N ARG A 73 11.54 -7.14 -1.19
CA ARG A 73 12.38 -8.30 -0.89
C ARG A 73 12.41 -8.66 0.60
N ALA A 74 11.53 -8.09 1.41
CA ALA A 74 11.56 -8.29 2.86
C ALA A 74 11.43 -9.77 3.22
N PRO A 75 12.29 -10.28 4.11
CA PRO A 75 12.20 -11.67 4.55
C PRO A 75 10.88 -11.96 5.27
N GLY A 76 10.35 -13.15 5.08
CA GLY A 76 9.13 -13.58 5.76
C GLY A 76 7.83 -13.23 5.05
N PHE A 77 7.90 -12.58 3.88
CA PHE A 77 6.74 -12.31 3.04
C PHE A 77 7.02 -12.67 1.59
N ALA A 78 6.03 -13.26 0.92
CA ALA A 78 6.02 -13.29 -0.54
C ALA A 78 5.58 -11.91 -1.05
N HIS A 79 6.09 -11.51 -2.21
CA HIS A 79 5.64 -10.30 -2.90
C HIS A 79 4.94 -10.68 -4.20
N GLU A 80 3.82 -10.03 -4.49
CA GLU A 80 3.13 -10.18 -5.77
C GLU A 80 2.84 -8.79 -6.36
N PHE A 81 3.28 -8.57 -7.60
CA PHE A 81 2.94 -7.37 -8.33
C PHE A 81 1.59 -7.57 -9.01
N LEU A 82 0.62 -6.69 -8.74
CA LEU A 82 -0.69 -6.72 -9.38
C LEU A 82 -0.69 -5.72 -10.54
N PRO A 83 -0.97 -6.16 -11.77
CA PRO A 83 -1.11 -5.21 -12.87
C PRO A 83 -2.33 -4.32 -12.63
N ASP A 84 -2.24 -3.06 -13.08
CA ASP A 84 -3.37 -2.14 -13.00
C ASP A 84 -4.25 -2.31 -14.24
N ASP A 85 -5.08 -3.33 -14.21
CA ASP A 85 -5.91 -3.78 -15.34
C ASP A 85 -7.41 -3.59 -15.08
N VAL A 86 -7.79 -2.76 -14.12
CA VAL A 86 -9.18 -2.44 -13.80
C VAL A 86 -9.52 -1.06 -14.37
N PRO A 87 -10.56 -0.94 -15.22
CA PRO A 87 -10.98 0.35 -15.77
C PRO A 87 -11.45 1.30 -14.68
N GLY A 88 -11.23 2.61 -14.91
CA GLY A 88 -11.60 3.64 -13.94
C GLY A 88 -13.11 3.79 -13.71
N ASP A 89 -13.94 3.20 -14.56
CA ASP A 89 -15.40 3.21 -14.37
C ASP A 89 -15.91 2.10 -13.43
N ARG A 90 -15.00 1.26 -12.91
CA ARG A 90 -15.32 0.19 -11.96
C ARG A 90 -15.24 0.65 -10.50
N LEU A 91 -15.45 1.93 -10.23
CA LEU A 91 -15.37 2.46 -8.87
C LEU A 91 -16.55 1.97 -8.02
N PRO A 92 -16.31 1.65 -6.73
CA PRO A 92 -17.38 1.31 -5.80
C PRO A 92 -18.39 2.46 -5.64
N ALA A 93 -19.63 2.12 -5.29
CA ALA A 93 -20.71 3.09 -5.17
C ALA A 93 -20.46 4.16 -4.09
N TRP A 94 -19.64 3.87 -3.08
CA TRP A 94 -19.33 4.83 -2.01
C TRP A 94 -18.40 5.96 -2.46
N VAL A 95 -17.75 5.83 -3.63
CA VAL A 95 -16.91 6.90 -4.17
C VAL A 95 -17.81 8.02 -4.70
N GLN A 96 -17.79 9.16 -4.01
CA GLN A 96 -18.63 10.30 -4.31
C GLN A 96 -17.83 11.55 -4.66
N THR A 97 -16.54 11.59 -4.33
CA THR A 97 -15.68 12.77 -4.52
C THR A 97 -14.39 12.39 -5.22
N PRO A 98 -13.74 13.35 -5.90
CA PRO A 98 -12.44 13.07 -6.53
C PRO A 98 -11.37 12.57 -5.56
N ALA A 99 -11.41 13.01 -4.30
CA ALA A 99 -10.44 12.58 -3.28
C ALA A 99 -10.54 11.10 -2.94
N GLN A 100 -11.68 10.46 -3.21
CA GLN A 100 -11.91 9.04 -2.91
C GLN A 100 -11.57 8.12 -4.08
N THR A 101 -11.24 8.66 -5.26
CA THR A 101 -11.10 7.84 -6.48
C THR A 101 -9.96 6.84 -6.41
N THR A 102 -8.80 7.25 -5.91
CA THR A 102 -7.64 6.34 -5.81
C THR A 102 -7.92 5.19 -4.85
N ASP A 103 -8.47 5.47 -3.68
CA ASP A 103 -8.78 4.42 -2.69
C ASP A 103 -9.85 3.47 -3.22
N GLY A 104 -10.88 4.00 -3.87
CA GLY A 104 -11.92 3.18 -4.50
C GLY A 104 -11.38 2.29 -5.60
N HIS A 105 -10.50 2.83 -6.44
CA HIS A 105 -9.85 2.07 -7.50
C HIS A 105 -8.97 0.95 -6.92
N LEU A 106 -8.16 1.26 -5.92
CA LEU A 106 -7.30 0.25 -5.28
C LEU A 106 -8.12 -0.85 -4.61
N LEU A 107 -9.24 -0.51 -4.00
CA LEU A 107 -10.13 -1.51 -3.40
C LEU A 107 -10.69 -2.44 -4.47
N ALA A 108 -11.16 -1.89 -5.59
CA ALA A 108 -11.69 -2.68 -6.71
C ALA A 108 -10.61 -3.56 -7.35
N LEU A 109 -9.40 -3.02 -7.53
CA LEU A 109 -8.27 -3.75 -8.09
C LEU A 109 -7.86 -4.90 -7.17
N ALA A 110 -7.77 -4.66 -5.86
CA ALA A 110 -7.46 -5.71 -4.90
C ALA A 110 -8.48 -6.85 -4.99
N ALA A 111 -9.76 -6.51 -5.00
CA ALA A 111 -10.82 -7.52 -5.09
C ALA A 111 -10.74 -8.33 -6.39
N MET A 112 -10.44 -7.69 -7.51
CA MET A 112 -10.29 -8.35 -8.81
C MET A 112 -9.16 -9.39 -8.80
N HIS A 113 -8.10 -9.13 -8.05
CA HIS A 113 -6.94 -10.01 -7.95
C HIS A 113 -6.94 -10.91 -6.72
N GLY A 114 -8.06 -11.04 -6.02
CA GLY A 114 -8.18 -11.91 -4.85
C GLY A 114 -7.41 -11.41 -3.64
N ALA A 115 -7.17 -10.11 -3.56
CA ALA A 115 -6.48 -9.46 -2.45
C ALA A 115 -7.43 -8.59 -1.64
N LYS A 116 -6.97 -8.18 -0.44
CA LYS A 116 -7.63 -7.16 0.37
C LYS A 116 -6.77 -5.90 0.37
N LEU A 117 -7.40 -4.74 0.35
CA LEU A 117 -6.69 -3.48 0.53
C LEU A 117 -6.40 -3.28 2.01
N ALA A 118 -5.11 -3.14 2.36
CA ALA A 118 -4.68 -2.83 3.72
C ALA A 118 -4.36 -1.34 3.81
N THR A 119 -4.95 -0.66 4.79
CA THR A 119 -4.90 0.79 4.90
C THR A 119 -4.80 1.24 6.36
N LEU A 120 -4.26 2.43 6.55
CA LEU A 120 -4.30 3.12 7.85
C LEU A 120 -5.56 4.00 8.00
N ASP A 121 -6.33 4.17 6.92
CA ASP A 121 -7.52 5.02 6.89
C ASP A 121 -8.77 4.21 7.28
N PRO A 122 -9.41 4.52 8.43
CA PRO A 122 -10.62 3.83 8.85
C PRO A 122 -11.84 4.18 8.00
N GLY A 123 -11.75 5.19 7.13
CA GLY A 123 -12.85 5.67 6.31
C GLY A 123 -13.05 4.93 4.99
N ILE A 124 -12.26 3.90 4.68
CA ILE A 124 -12.39 3.14 3.43
C ILE A 124 -13.26 1.90 3.68
N PRO A 125 -14.52 1.87 3.18
CA PRO A 125 -15.39 0.72 3.38
C PRO A 125 -14.83 -0.55 2.74
N GLY A 126 -14.83 -1.65 3.48
CA GLY A 126 -14.39 -2.95 2.98
C GLY A 126 -12.88 -3.17 3.00
N ALA A 127 -12.08 -2.19 3.38
CA ALA A 127 -10.64 -2.34 3.52
C ALA A 127 -10.27 -2.96 4.87
N LEU A 128 -9.10 -3.58 4.93
CA LEU A 128 -8.53 -4.09 6.17
C LEU A 128 -7.73 -2.97 6.85
N LEU A 129 -8.15 -2.61 8.06
CA LEU A 129 -7.48 -1.55 8.82
C LEU A 129 -6.21 -2.10 9.49
N ILE A 130 -5.10 -1.40 9.32
CA ILE A 130 -3.82 -1.72 9.95
C ILE A 130 -3.85 -1.30 11.43
N GLY A 131 -3.47 -2.21 12.27
CA GLY A 131 -3.39 -1.99 13.71
C GLY A 131 -4.67 -2.30 14.42
#